data_da04dc0b19fd4e9de85d98717ad4e528
#
_entry.id   da04dc0b19fd4e9de85d98717ad4e528
#
_cell.length_a   1.000
_cell.length_b   1.000
_cell.length_c   1.000
_cell.angle_alpha   90.00
_cell.angle_beta   90.00
_cell.angle_gamma   90.00
#
_symmetry.space_group_name_H-M   'P 1'
#
loop_
_entity.id
_entity.type
_entity.pdbx_description
1 polymer ?
#
loop_
_entity_poly.entity_id
_entity_poly.type
_entity_poly.pdbx_seq_one_letter_code
_entity_poly.pdbx_strand_id
1 'polypeptide(L)'
;MNGSAGYIIVSGRWDDNVAIVDIEKALMPENDGTSNAVISRPRATPDLDIDGDGVPDARASGQPVTVAVDTAGRNAYVVCHSGDATPEGAAAYQHGHPGLVTVLDVGAAIDPANNDGLGAVVEFISTGRTGPVGCALTPNGTALLVNCGEAEGSEDGGDEVTVIDVASRQVSARASLKVDPAHPATSPSRHDSPHETFGHWPNPTGIVISPLSGGVVFVGNGGFSDVSVLDLKAVLSGAPDAEINRVAVETGPFGMAISPDGTLVAVASRESMSRASEGGTVSIIDVARAAAGRSDAEVARVPVGGTTDTAPSRPFGVAFSQDGKLLIASCFRTNAISILDVDAAVAGLPAERHRIYPDAPGGGPSRPRGIAVSGRYAYVIGGAKGGAGSSILWVIDIEAGKVCGTVCGVGNESYFLAVVPPAIT
;
A
#
# COMPACT_ATOMS: atom_id res chain seq x y z
N MET A 1 25.52 -15.40 -10.77
CA MET A 1 24.81 -14.58 -9.75
C MET A 1 24.98 -13.13 -10.17
N ASN A 2 24.04 -12.61 -10.97
CA ASN A 2 23.97 -11.18 -11.29
C ASN A 2 22.76 -10.62 -10.50
N GLY A 3 22.95 -10.50 -9.18
CA GLY A 3 22.00 -9.84 -8.30
C GLY A 3 22.55 -8.48 -7.97
N SER A 4 21.92 -7.42 -8.43
CA SER A 4 22.13 -6.11 -7.83
C SER A 4 21.67 -6.22 -6.38
N ALA A 5 22.61 -6.07 -5.44
CA ALA A 5 22.31 -5.88 -4.03
C ALA A 5 21.23 -4.79 -3.91
N GLY A 6 20.13 -5.11 -3.29
CA GLY A 6 19.00 -4.22 -3.15
C GLY A 6 18.48 -4.25 -1.73
N TYR A 7 17.64 -3.28 -1.42
CA TYR A 7 17.00 -3.19 -0.11
C TYR A 7 15.49 -3.18 -0.24
N ILE A 8 14.82 -3.53 0.83
CA ILE A 8 13.38 -3.41 0.98
C ILE A 8 13.09 -2.46 2.13
N ILE A 9 12.18 -1.54 1.93
CA ILE A 9 11.66 -0.67 2.98
C ILE A 9 10.28 -1.19 3.36
N VAL A 10 10.09 -1.56 4.61
CA VAL A 10 8.84 -2.12 5.15
C VAL A 10 8.24 -1.12 6.13
N SER A 11 6.95 -0.76 5.94
CA SER A 11 6.24 0.10 6.87
C SER A 11 5.97 -0.62 8.21
N GLY A 12 6.26 0.02 9.33
CA GLY A 12 5.97 -0.49 10.68
C GLY A 12 4.82 0.28 11.31
N ARG A 13 3.57 -0.14 11.07
CA ARG A 13 2.37 0.63 11.41
C ARG A 13 2.33 1.09 12.88
N TRP A 14 2.64 0.20 13.81
CA TRP A 14 2.59 0.51 15.25
C TRP A 14 3.96 0.76 15.89
N ASP A 15 5.02 0.80 15.08
CA ASP A 15 6.38 1.09 15.54
C ASP A 15 6.81 2.52 15.18
N ASP A 16 5.98 3.26 14.42
CA ASP A 16 6.26 4.63 13.95
C ASP A 16 7.58 4.77 13.19
N ASN A 17 8.06 3.66 12.61
CA ASN A 17 9.29 3.57 11.84
C ASN A 17 9.10 2.76 10.56
N VAL A 18 10.15 2.66 9.78
CA VAL A 18 10.27 1.68 8.70
C VAL A 18 11.42 0.74 8.99
N ALA A 19 11.33 -0.52 8.57
CA ALA A 19 12.45 -1.45 8.63
C ALA A 19 13.14 -1.53 7.27
N ILE A 20 14.45 -1.44 7.26
CA ILE A 20 15.28 -1.62 6.07
C ILE A 20 15.82 -3.04 6.08
N VAL A 21 15.48 -3.82 5.05
CA VAL A 21 15.88 -5.21 4.89
C VAL A 21 16.88 -5.33 3.74
N ASP A 22 18.01 -5.94 4.01
CA ASP A 22 19.03 -6.28 3.02
C ASP A 22 18.62 -7.58 2.31
N ILE A 23 18.40 -7.51 0.99
CA ILE A 23 17.92 -8.63 0.18
C ILE A 23 18.96 -9.76 0.12
N GLU A 24 20.25 -9.45 0.02
CA GLU A 24 21.29 -10.48 -0.02
C GLU A 24 21.30 -11.27 1.29
N LYS A 25 21.26 -10.56 2.43
CA LYS A 25 21.18 -11.20 3.74
C LYS A 25 19.90 -12.02 3.93
N ALA A 26 18.77 -11.55 3.41
CA ALA A 26 17.50 -12.25 3.48
C ALA A 26 17.50 -13.60 2.74
N LEU A 27 18.38 -13.76 1.75
CA LEU A 27 18.54 -14.98 0.96
C LEU A 27 19.64 -15.94 1.49
N MET A 28 20.39 -15.53 2.54
CA MET A 28 21.40 -16.36 3.16
C MET A 28 20.74 -17.40 4.07
N PRO A 29 21.02 -18.70 3.92
CA PRO A 29 20.38 -19.76 4.72
C PRO A 29 20.56 -19.59 6.23
N GLU A 30 21.68 -19.04 6.68
CA GLU A 30 21.96 -18.77 8.11
C GLU A 30 21.09 -17.66 8.70
N ASN A 31 20.45 -16.84 7.87
CA ASN A 31 19.56 -15.77 8.28
C ASN A 31 18.07 -16.16 8.21
N ASP A 32 17.76 -17.33 7.67
CA ASP A 32 16.38 -17.78 7.52
C ASP A 32 15.68 -17.90 8.89
N GLY A 33 14.50 -17.31 9.00
CA GLY A 33 13.74 -17.25 10.25
C GLY A 33 14.30 -16.32 11.32
N THR A 34 15.30 -15.48 11.01
CA THR A 34 15.91 -14.52 11.95
C THR A 34 15.62 -13.07 11.55
N SER A 35 16.06 -12.12 12.37
CA SER A 35 16.03 -10.68 12.06
C SER A 35 17.35 -10.13 11.51
N ASN A 36 18.34 -10.96 11.23
CA ASN A 36 19.69 -10.53 10.84
C ASN A 36 19.75 -9.76 9.52
N ALA A 37 18.74 -9.94 8.66
CA ALA A 37 18.63 -9.18 7.42
C ALA A 37 18.06 -7.77 7.61
N VAL A 38 17.47 -7.44 8.77
CA VAL A 38 17.04 -6.08 9.11
C VAL A 38 18.26 -5.29 9.55
N ILE A 39 18.64 -4.27 8.78
CA ILE A 39 19.90 -3.54 8.99
C ILE A 39 19.71 -2.20 9.73
N SER A 40 18.53 -1.59 9.59
CA SER A 40 18.20 -0.34 10.30
C SER A 40 16.69 -0.17 10.44
N ARG A 41 16.28 0.77 11.30
CA ARG A 41 14.87 1.14 11.56
C ARG A 41 14.75 2.65 11.75
N PRO A 42 14.93 3.45 10.70
CA PRO A 42 14.76 4.90 10.81
C PRO A 42 13.31 5.24 11.17
N ARG A 43 13.13 6.27 11.96
CA ARG A 43 11.81 6.79 12.31
C ARG A 43 11.13 7.40 11.08
N ALA A 44 9.80 7.28 11.06
CA ALA A 44 8.95 7.87 10.02
C ALA A 44 7.97 8.91 10.59
N THR A 45 8.12 9.28 11.87
CA THR A 45 7.23 10.24 12.55
C THR A 45 8.03 11.30 13.28
N PRO A 46 7.53 12.55 13.36
CA PRO A 46 8.22 13.64 14.04
C PRO A 46 8.24 13.46 15.56
N ASP A 47 9.10 14.25 16.19
CA ASP A 47 8.97 14.56 17.61
C ASP A 47 7.94 15.68 17.80
N LEU A 48 7.29 15.66 18.95
CA LEU A 48 6.29 16.64 19.36
C LEU A 48 6.83 17.49 20.50
N ASP A 49 6.78 18.79 20.34
CA ASP A 49 6.97 19.79 21.39
C ASP A 49 5.58 20.27 21.82
N ILE A 50 5.08 19.69 22.91
CA ILE A 50 3.70 19.89 23.38
C ILE A 50 3.51 21.21 24.08
N ASP A 51 4.52 21.68 24.81
CA ASP A 51 4.45 22.89 25.62
C ASP A 51 5.12 24.11 24.94
N GLY A 52 5.78 23.91 23.80
CA GLY A 52 6.39 24.97 23.00
C GLY A 52 7.72 25.49 23.54
N ASP A 53 8.40 24.71 24.38
CA ASP A 53 9.68 25.11 24.99
C ASP A 53 10.91 24.81 24.10
N GLY A 54 10.70 24.17 22.95
CA GLY A 54 11.72 23.78 22.00
C GLY A 54 12.38 22.41 22.30
N VAL A 55 11.88 21.69 23.30
CA VAL A 55 12.34 20.35 23.67
C VAL A 55 11.25 19.33 23.37
N PRO A 56 11.55 18.23 22.67
CA PRO A 56 10.55 17.21 22.40
C PRO A 56 10.02 16.52 23.65
N ASP A 57 8.70 16.51 23.83
CA ASP A 57 8.02 15.83 24.93
C ASP A 57 7.62 14.39 24.58
N ALA A 58 7.29 14.14 23.32
CA ALA A 58 6.76 12.87 22.88
C ALA A 58 7.10 12.56 21.41
N ARG A 59 6.79 11.35 20.96
CA ARG A 59 6.78 10.96 19.54
C ARG A 59 5.35 11.01 18.98
N ALA A 60 5.19 11.51 17.78
CA ALA A 60 3.92 11.40 17.08
C ALA A 60 3.61 9.93 16.74
N SER A 61 2.36 9.50 16.97
CA SER A 61 1.89 8.21 16.48
C SER A 61 1.36 8.37 15.05
N GLY A 62 2.19 8.04 14.06
CA GLY A 62 1.90 8.31 12.65
C GLY A 62 1.32 7.14 11.87
N GLN A 63 1.48 5.93 12.36
CA GLN A 63 1.05 4.71 11.68
C GLN A 63 1.52 4.64 10.21
N PRO A 64 2.82 4.43 9.92
CA PRO A 64 3.32 4.21 8.56
C PRO A 64 2.58 3.06 7.87
N VAL A 65 1.96 3.32 6.72
CA VAL A 65 1.12 2.34 6.00
C VAL A 65 1.75 1.94 4.68
N THR A 66 2.11 2.89 3.85
CA THR A 66 2.62 2.66 2.49
C THR A 66 3.97 3.34 2.29
N VAL A 67 4.77 2.76 1.42
CA VAL A 67 6.06 3.31 1.01
C VAL A 67 6.14 3.32 -0.50
N ALA A 68 6.57 4.43 -1.07
CA ALA A 68 7.01 4.54 -2.46
C ALA A 68 8.49 4.95 -2.50
N VAL A 69 9.23 4.49 -3.49
CA VAL A 69 10.64 4.86 -3.69
C VAL A 69 10.78 5.49 -5.07
N ASP A 70 11.56 6.56 -5.19
CA ASP A 70 11.82 7.18 -6.49
C ASP A 70 12.61 6.23 -7.40
N THR A 71 12.51 6.45 -8.71
CA THR A 71 13.16 5.58 -9.71
C THR A 71 14.68 5.58 -9.62
N ALA A 72 15.27 6.59 -8.98
CA ALA A 72 16.71 6.67 -8.75
C ALA A 72 17.15 5.98 -7.45
N GLY A 73 16.21 5.48 -6.64
CA GLY A 73 16.48 4.84 -5.35
C GLY A 73 17.06 5.77 -4.29
N ARG A 74 16.83 7.10 -4.42
CA ARG A 74 17.41 8.10 -3.53
C ARG A 74 16.48 8.54 -2.41
N ASN A 75 15.19 8.68 -2.72
CA ASN A 75 14.20 9.09 -1.74
C ASN A 75 13.13 8.02 -1.59
N ALA A 76 12.73 7.77 -0.35
CA ALA A 76 11.54 7.00 -0.02
C ALA A 76 10.49 7.92 0.58
N TYR A 77 9.25 7.74 0.17
CA TYR A 77 8.07 8.48 0.63
C TYR A 77 7.23 7.53 1.48
N VAL A 78 7.21 7.75 2.77
CA VAL A 78 6.48 6.94 3.74
C VAL A 78 5.17 7.63 4.06
N VAL A 79 4.06 7.03 3.69
CA VAL A 79 2.72 7.55 4.00
C VAL A 79 2.36 7.10 5.41
N CYS A 80 2.11 8.06 6.28
CA CYS A 80 1.67 7.86 7.65
C CYS A 80 0.21 8.27 7.78
N HIS A 81 -0.62 7.32 8.21
CA HIS A 81 -2.08 7.46 8.29
C HIS A 81 -2.55 8.61 9.20
N SER A 82 -1.72 8.96 10.18
CA SER A 82 -1.89 10.07 11.12
C SER A 82 -0.53 10.70 11.42
N GLY A 83 -0.44 11.53 12.45
CA GLY A 83 0.85 11.98 12.97
C GLY A 83 1.32 13.34 12.48
N ASP A 84 0.44 14.10 11.84
CA ASP A 84 0.67 15.55 11.77
C ASP A 84 0.73 16.05 13.20
N ALA A 85 1.88 16.68 13.53
CA ALA A 85 2.25 16.99 14.89
C ALA A 85 1.35 18.08 15.49
N THR A 86 0.23 17.68 16.03
CA THR A 86 -0.52 18.55 16.94
C THR A 86 -0.25 18.15 18.38
N PRO A 87 -0.16 19.11 19.31
CA PRO A 87 0.07 18.81 20.73
C PRO A 87 -0.92 17.80 21.31
N GLU A 88 -2.14 17.80 20.81
CA GLU A 88 -3.22 16.91 21.25
C GLU A 88 -3.09 15.48 20.70
N GLY A 89 -2.29 15.29 19.65
CA GLY A 89 -2.06 14.00 18.99
C GLY A 89 -0.99 13.12 19.63
N ALA A 90 -0.27 13.64 20.58
CA ALA A 90 0.96 13.03 21.12
C ALA A 90 0.74 11.71 21.85
N ALA A 91 -0.43 11.44 22.38
CA ALA A 91 -0.62 10.36 23.34
C ALA A 91 -1.47 9.19 22.83
N ALA A 92 -2.17 9.32 21.70
CA ALA A 92 -3.08 8.27 21.20
C ALA A 92 -3.29 8.40 19.70
N TYR A 93 -3.69 7.29 19.06
CA TYR A 93 -4.33 7.33 17.75
C TYR A 93 -5.49 8.30 17.81
N GLN A 94 -5.38 9.41 17.10
CA GLN A 94 -6.42 10.42 17.10
C GLN A 94 -7.11 10.44 15.75
N HIS A 95 -8.36 10.06 15.79
CA HIS A 95 -9.27 10.23 14.67
C HIS A 95 -9.39 11.70 14.32
N GLY A 96 -9.32 12.04 13.05
CA GLY A 96 -9.50 13.42 12.57
C GLY A 96 -8.23 14.28 12.46
N HIS A 97 -7.07 13.77 12.84
CA HIS A 97 -5.80 14.48 12.56
C HIS A 97 -5.29 14.17 11.16
N PRO A 98 -4.76 15.18 10.45
CA PRO A 98 -4.14 14.96 9.16
C PRO A 98 -2.99 13.95 9.25
N GLY A 99 -2.85 13.15 8.22
CA GLY A 99 -1.70 12.31 8.06
C GLY A 99 -0.56 13.06 7.37
N LEU A 100 0.58 12.41 7.32
CA LEU A 100 1.78 13.01 6.73
C LEU A 100 2.45 12.06 5.73
N VAL A 101 3.30 12.63 4.90
CA VAL A 101 4.29 11.90 4.10
C VAL A 101 5.68 12.24 4.62
N THR A 102 6.39 11.24 5.08
CA THR A 102 7.79 11.40 5.50
C THR A 102 8.70 11.09 4.32
N VAL A 103 9.55 12.04 3.98
CA VAL A 103 10.59 11.83 2.96
C VAL A 103 11.86 11.36 3.65
N LEU A 104 12.35 10.19 3.27
CA LEU A 104 13.60 9.63 3.78
C LEU A 104 14.67 9.66 2.66
N ASP A 105 15.89 10.07 3.01
CA ASP A 105 17.08 9.76 2.22
C ASP A 105 17.40 8.27 2.36
N VAL A 106 17.36 7.53 1.27
CA VAL A 106 17.55 6.07 1.27
C VAL A 106 18.97 5.70 1.69
N GLY A 107 19.98 6.48 1.27
CA GLY A 107 21.37 6.25 1.67
C GLY A 107 21.57 6.36 3.18
N ALA A 108 20.98 7.39 3.79
CA ALA A 108 20.99 7.56 5.23
C ALA A 108 20.11 6.51 5.94
N ALA A 109 18.99 6.09 5.34
CA ALA A 109 18.10 5.08 5.91
C ALA A 109 18.76 3.69 5.99
N ILE A 110 19.64 3.36 5.05
CA ILE A 110 20.41 2.11 5.03
C ILE A 110 21.50 2.10 6.13
N ASP A 111 21.99 3.27 6.55
CA ASP A 111 23.05 3.36 7.57
C ASP A 111 22.51 2.95 8.94
N PRO A 112 23.09 1.90 9.59
CA PRO A 112 22.69 1.48 10.93
C PRO A 112 22.87 2.57 12.01
N ALA A 113 23.66 3.60 11.77
CA ALA A 113 23.80 4.73 12.67
C ALA A 113 22.50 5.54 12.82
N ASN A 114 21.58 5.45 11.85
CA ASN A 114 20.27 6.11 11.89
C ASN A 114 19.16 5.22 12.46
N ASN A 115 19.52 4.11 13.08
CA ASN A 115 18.55 3.22 13.73
C ASN A 115 17.82 3.96 14.86
N ASP A 116 16.47 3.89 14.87
CA ASP A 116 15.57 4.56 15.82
C ASP A 116 15.74 6.10 15.91
N GLY A 117 16.32 6.72 14.87
CA GLY A 117 16.58 8.15 14.80
C GLY A 117 15.91 8.84 13.60
N LEU A 118 16.03 10.17 13.60
CA LEU A 118 15.56 11.03 12.52
C LEU A 118 16.65 11.36 11.47
N GLY A 119 17.84 10.79 11.60
CA GLY A 119 18.98 11.11 10.72
C GLY A 119 18.77 10.81 9.24
N ALA A 120 17.80 9.96 8.90
CA ALA A 120 17.41 9.69 7.52
C ALA A 120 16.25 10.58 7.04
N VAL A 121 15.60 11.34 7.91
CA VAL A 121 14.44 12.16 7.55
C VAL A 121 14.92 13.43 6.84
N VAL A 122 14.36 13.67 5.67
CA VAL A 122 14.58 14.89 4.88
C VAL A 122 13.49 15.90 5.14
N GLU A 123 12.22 15.46 5.24
CA GLU A 123 11.05 16.33 5.40
C GLU A 123 9.86 15.56 5.93
N PHE A 124 9.01 16.25 6.70
CA PHE A 124 7.66 15.81 7.05
C PHE A 124 6.65 16.71 6.32
N ILE A 125 5.86 16.13 5.43
CA ILE A 125 4.89 16.85 4.59
C ILE A 125 3.50 16.55 5.10
N SER A 126 2.80 17.53 5.69
CA SER A 126 1.39 17.38 6.03
C SER A 126 0.55 17.20 4.77
N THR A 127 -0.33 16.20 4.74
CA THR A 127 -1.31 16.08 3.66
C THR A 127 -2.45 17.08 3.82
N GLY A 128 -2.65 17.62 5.04
CA GLY A 128 -3.78 18.46 5.40
C GLY A 128 -5.12 17.70 5.32
N ARG A 129 -5.07 16.35 5.25
CA ARG A 129 -6.23 15.44 5.20
C ARG A 129 -5.98 14.24 6.09
N THR A 130 -7.08 13.69 6.59
CA THR A 130 -7.06 12.51 7.46
C THR A 130 -6.93 11.22 6.66
N GLY A 131 -6.32 10.21 7.26
CA GLY A 131 -6.27 8.84 6.78
C GLY A 131 -5.61 8.62 5.42
N PRO A 132 -4.46 9.20 5.08
CA PRO A 132 -3.76 8.80 3.88
C PRO A 132 -3.35 7.32 3.96
N VAL A 133 -3.58 6.58 2.88
CA VAL A 133 -3.35 5.12 2.82
C VAL A 133 -2.42 4.75 1.67
N GLY A 134 -2.78 5.07 0.44
CA GLY A 134 -2.03 4.71 -0.75
C GLY A 134 -1.27 5.88 -1.34
N CYS A 135 -0.16 5.61 -2.01
CA CYS A 135 0.54 6.62 -2.78
C CYS A 135 1.14 6.05 -4.07
N ALA A 136 1.33 6.93 -5.05
CA ALA A 136 2.01 6.61 -6.30
C ALA A 136 2.79 7.82 -6.82
N LEU A 137 4.03 7.60 -7.23
CA LEU A 137 4.80 8.61 -7.97
C LEU A 137 4.34 8.66 -9.43
N THR A 138 4.28 9.87 -9.98
CA THR A 138 4.07 10.01 -11.41
C THR A 138 5.20 9.35 -12.20
N PRO A 139 4.97 8.89 -13.44
CA PRO A 139 6.01 8.22 -14.24
C PRO A 139 7.28 9.04 -14.45
N ASN A 140 7.17 10.36 -14.46
CA ASN A 140 8.30 11.29 -14.56
C ASN A 140 8.92 11.67 -13.19
N GLY A 141 8.37 11.16 -12.09
CA GLY A 141 8.86 11.40 -10.72
C GLY A 141 8.68 12.83 -10.21
N THR A 142 7.86 13.67 -10.87
CA THR A 142 7.71 15.09 -10.47
C THR A 142 6.65 15.32 -9.42
N ALA A 143 5.69 14.40 -9.26
CA ALA A 143 4.66 14.48 -8.25
C ALA A 143 4.41 13.14 -7.56
N LEU A 144 4.04 13.19 -6.30
CA LEU A 144 3.52 12.07 -5.52
C LEU A 144 2.02 12.29 -5.32
N LEU A 145 1.21 11.33 -5.75
CA LEU A 145 -0.22 11.29 -5.48
C LEU A 145 -0.46 10.47 -4.22
N VAL A 146 -1.25 11.01 -3.30
CA VAL A 146 -1.59 10.36 -2.02
C VAL A 146 -3.11 10.38 -1.87
N ASN A 147 -3.72 9.22 -1.78
CA ASN A 147 -5.15 9.14 -1.50
C ASN A 147 -5.41 9.22 0.01
N CYS A 148 -6.39 10.04 0.39
CA CYS A 148 -6.79 10.26 1.77
C CYS A 148 -8.16 9.60 1.97
N GLY A 149 -8.13 8.39 2.50
CA GLY A 149 -9.23 7.43 2.37
C GLY A 149 -9.99 7.10 3.60
N GLU A 150 -9.49 7.41 4.75
CA GLU A 150 -10.14 6.98 5.97
C GLU A 150 -10.15 8.12 6.97
N ALA A 151 -11.33 8.62 7.18
CA ALA A 151 -11.58 9.53 8.26
C ALA A 151 -12.42 8.80 9.33
N GLU A 152 -11.82 7.87 10.04
CA GLU A 152 -12.45 7.48 11.30
C GLU A 152 -12.52 8.73 12.17
N GLY A 153 -13.71 9.32 12.27
CA GLY A 153 -13.98 10.45 13.14
C GLY A 153 -13.90 11.83 12.54
N SER A 154 -13.61 12.01 11.26
CA SER A 154 -13.80 13.31 10.61
C SER A 154 -15.10 13.37 9.82
N GLU A 155 -15.73 14.54 9.80
CA GLU A 155 -16.87 14.82 8.93
C GLU A 155 -16.45 14.93 7.45
N ASP A 156 -15.15 15.06 7.19
CA ASP A 156 -14.54 15.07 5.87
C ASP A 156 -14.25 13.63 5.44
N GLY A 157 -15.21 12.99 4.82
CA GLY A 157 -15.05 11.64 4.33
C GLY A 157 -13.90 11.49 3.33
N GLY A 158 -13.35 10.29 3.23
CA GLY A 158 -12.26 9.96 2.32
C GLY A 158 -12.69 9.98 0.86
N ASP A 159 -12.51 11.11 0.18
CA ASP A 159 -12.87 11.30 -1.23
C ASP A 159 -11.78 12.03 -2.03
N GLU A 160 -10.56 12.09 -1.52
CA GLU A 160 -9.55 12.99 -2.08
C GLU A 160 -8.25 12.29 -2.46
N VAL A 161 -7.65 12.77 -3.54
CA VAL A 161 -6.26 12.53 -3.93
C VAL A 161 -5.49 13.84 -3.77
N THR A 162 -4.59 13.87 -2.82
CA THR A 162 -3.65 14.98 -2.59
C THR A 162 -2.45 14.84 -3.52
N VAL A 163 -2.04 15.92 -4.17
CA VAL A 163 -0.86 16.00 -5.04
C VAL A 163 0.25 16.74 -4.33
N ILE A 164 1.39 16.08 -4.16
CA ILE A 164 2.59 16.68 -3.58
C ILE A 164 3.61 16.88 -4.70
N ASP A 165 4.05 18.10 -4.92
CA ASP A 165 5.19 18.37 -5.81
C ASP A 165 6.49 17.89 -5.16
N VAL A 166 7.20 17.01 -5.85
CA VAL A 166 8.41 16.34 -5.33
C VAL A 166 9.56 17.30 -5.10
N ALA A 167 9.70 18.33 -5.95
CA ALA A 167 10.82 19.25 -5.88
C ALA A 167 10.65 20.28 -4.73
N SER A 168 9.47 20.85 -4.61
CA SER A 168 9.15 21.83 -3.54
C SER A 168 8.75 21.15 -2.23
N ARG A 169 8.36 19.88 -2.25
CA ARG A 169 7.83 19.13 -1.10
C ARG A 169 6.59 19.77 -0.47
N GLN A 170 5.74 20.33 -1.31
CA GLN A 170 4.52 20.99 -0.91
C GLN A 170 3.30 20.37 -1.59
N VAL A 171 2.15 20.42 -0.91
CA VAL A 171 0.88 20.11 -1.57
C VAL A 171 0.63 21.17 -2.65
N SER A 172 0.53 20.70 -3.91
CA SER A 172 0.37 21.55 -5.09
C SER A 172 -1.06 21.57 -5.64
N ALA A 173 -1.79 20.48 -5.45
CA ALA A 173 -3.16 20.34 -5.94
C ALA A 173 -3.93 19.29 -5.13
N ARG A 174 -5.25 19.23 -5.35
CA ARG A 174 -6.15 18.21 -4.80
C ARG A 174 -7.19 17.87 -5.85
N ALA A 175 -7.55 16.59 -5.95
CA ALA A 175 -8.61 16.10 -6.83
C ALA A 175 -9.61 15.31 -6.00
N SER A 176 -10.89 15.65 -6.11
CA SER A 176 -11.97 14.95 -5.42
C SER A 176 -12.49 13.79 -6.26
N LEU A 177 -12.80 12.70 -5.59
CA LEU A 177 -13.55 11.56 -6.14
C LEU A 177 -15.04 11.80 -5.95
N LYS A 178 -15.85 11.33 -6.88
CA LYS A 178 -17.30 11.49 -6.78
C LYS A 178 -17.86 10.70 -5.61
N VAL A 179 -18.56 11.37 -4.73
CA VAL A 179 -19.36 10.77 -3.67
C VAL A 179 -20.70 10.29 -4.22
N ASP A 180 -21.31 9.30 -3.61
CA ASP A 180 -22.67 8.85 -3.93
C ASP A 180 -23.64 9.18 -2.76
N PRO A 181 -24.33 10.32 -2.83
CA PRO A 181 -25.25 10.75 -1.77
C PRO A 181 -26.47 9.82 -1.64
N ALA A 182 -26.77 9.00 -2.64
CA ALA A 182 -27.84 8.02 -2.60
C ALA A 182 -27.44 6.71 -1.89
N HIS A 183 -26.16 6.52 -1.61
CA HIS A 183 -25.67 5.37 -0.86
C HIS A 183 -25.99 5.57 0.62
N PRO A 184 -26.95 4.85 1.21
CA PRO A 184 -27.22 4.99 2.63
C PRO A 184 -26.00 4.50 3.43
N ALA A 185 -25.70 5.18 4.51
CA ALA A 185 -24.86 4.67 5.58
C ALA A 185 -25.55 3.43 6.19
N THR A 186 -25.37 2.25 5.61
CA THR A 186 -26.22 1.10 5.91
C THR A 186 -25.57 0.07 6.83
N SER A 187 -24.38 0.34 7.34
CA SER A 187 -23.78 -0.61 8.28
C SER A 187 -23.05 0.10 9.41
N PRO A 188 -23.28 -0.28 10.66
CA PRO A 188 -22.37 0.11 11.73
C PRO A 188 -20.97 -0.38 11.34
N SER A 189 -19.99 0.48 11.49
CA SER A 189 -18.59 0.10 11.25
C SER A 189 -18.28 -1.14 12.12
N ARG A 190 -17.48 -2.08 11.59
CA ARG A 190 -17.05 -3.26 12.36
C ARG A 190 -16.23 -2.90 13.62
N HIS A 191 -15.92 -1.64 13.81
CA HIS A 191 -15.06 -1.16 14.89
C HIS A 191 -15.82 -0.38 15.97
N ASP A 192 -17.11 -0.62 16.17
CA ASP A 192 -17.91 0.09 17.19
C ASP A 192 -17.73 1.62 17.16
N SER A 193 -17.28 2.15 16.03
CA SER A 193 -17.15 3.59 15.84
C SER A 193 -18.53 4.20 15.68
N PRO A 194 -18.86 5.27 16.42
CA PRO A 194 -20.16 5.94 16.30
C PRO A 194 -20.33 6.69 14.96
N HIS A 195 -19.39 6.55 14.04
CA HIS A 195 -19.36 7.30 12.77
C HIS A 195 -20.13 6.55 11.69
N GLU A 196 -21.43 6.80 11.64
CA GLU A 196 -22.39 6.21 10.70
C GLU A 196 -22.24 6.74 9.25
N THR A 197 -21.22 7.56 8.96
CA THR A 197 -21.14 8.34 7.72
C THR A 197 -20.31 7.73 6.59
N PHE A 198 -19.70 6.57 6.78
CA PHE A 198 -18.87 5.92 5.75
C PHE A 198 -19.61 5.57 4.45
N GLY A 199 -20.93 5.45 4.48
CA GLY A 199 -21.69 4.96 3.34
C GLY A 199 -21.71 5.84 2.10
N HIS A 200 -21.42 7.13 2.25
CA HIS A 200 -21.43 8.12 1.16
C HIS A 200 -20.07 8.30 0.48
N TRP A 201 -19.02 7.80 1.10
CA TRP A 201 -17.66 8.12 0.73
C TRP A 201 -16.98 6.97 0.00
N PRO A 202 -16.18 7.26 -1.04
CA PRO A 202 -15.43 6.23 -1.76
C PRO A 202 -14.36 5.55 -0.89
N ASN A 203 -13.86 6.20 0.14
CA ASN A 203 -12.79 5.70 1.00
C ASN A 203 -11.62 5.12 0.17
N PRO A 204 -10.87 5.98 -0.55
CA PRO A 204 -9.81 5.54 -1.44
C PRO A 204 -8.70 4.81 -0.69
N THR A 205 -8.23 3.71 -1.27
CA THR A 205 -7.27 2.78 -0.67
C THR A 205 -6.00 2.66 -1.52
N GLY A 206 -5.96 1.75 -2.48
CA GLY A 206 -4.85 1.62 -3.43
C GLY A 206 -4.89 2.71 -4.51
N ILE A 207 -3.73 3.08 -5.02
CA ILE A 207 -3.58 4.02 -6.14
C ILE A 207 -2.44 3.58 -7.05
N VAL A 208 -2.67 3.59 -8.36
CA VAL A 208 -1.64 3.34 -9.37
C VAL A 208 -1.80 4.30 -10.55
N ILE A 209 -0.73 4.54 -11.29
CA ILE A 209 -0.70 5.46 -12.42
C ILE A 209 -0.18 4.72 -13.65
N SER A 210 -0.95 4.74 -14.73
CA SER A 210 -0.49 4.31 -16.05
C SER A 210 0.02 5.49 -16.86
N PRO A 211 1.16 5.38 -17.54
CA PRO A 211 1.65 6.40 -18.46
C PRO A 211 0.87 6.43 -19.79
N LEU A 212 0.06 5.41 -20.05
CA LEU A 212 -0.69 5.30 -21.31
C LEU A 212 -1.83 6.31 -21.37
N SER A 213 -2.33 6.58 -22.58
CA SER A 213 -3.46 7.48 -22.84
C SER A 213 -3.28 8.91 -22.27
N GLY A 214 -2.04 9.41 -22.21
CA GLY A 214 -1.73 10.73 -21.64
C GLY A 214 -1.54 10.74 -20.12
N GLY A 215 -1.66 9.59 -19.49
CA GLY A 215 -1.59 9.39 -18.04
C GLY A 215 -2.97 9.19 -17.42
N VAL A 216 -3.16 8.02 -16.83
CA VAL A 216 -4.42 7.63 -16.18
C VAL A 216 -4.13 7.18 -14.76
N VAL A 217 -4.89 7.72 -13.81
CA VAL A 217 -4.81 7.35 -12.39
C VAL A 217 -5.96 6.42 -12.06
N PHE A 218 -5.67 5.33 -11.37
CA PHE A 218 -6.65 4.38 -10.86
C PHE A 218 -6.64 4.42 -9.34
N VAL A 219 -7.80 4.59 -8.73
CA VAL A 219 -7.98 4.65 -7.28
C VAL A 219 -9.03 3.64 -6.86
N GLY A 220 -8.65 2.72 -5.98
CA GLY A 220 -9.58 1.74 -5.43
C GLY A 220 -10.48 2.39 -4.38
N ASN A 221 -11.79 2.31 -4.56
CA ASN A 221 -12.78 2.87 -3.64
C ASN A 221 -13.20 1.79 -2.62
N GLY A 222 -12.49 1.71 -1.50
CA GLY A 222 -12.74 0.70 -0.45
C GLY A 222 -14.13 0.78 0.19
N GLY A 223 -14.77 1.95 0.16
CA GLY A 223 -16.15 2.16 0.57
C GLY A 223 -17.18 1.67 -0.44
N PHE A 224 -16.81 1.60 -1.72
CA PHE A 224 -17.65 1.13 -2.82
C PHE A 224 -17.12 -0.20 -3.35
N SER A 225 -17.68 -0.68 -4.45
CA SER A 225 -17.20 -1.87 -5.16
C SER A 225 -16.74 -1.47 -6.55
N ASP A 226 -15.90 -0.43 -6.63
CA ASP A 226 -15.43 0.12 -7.90
C ASP A 226 -14.02 0.73 -7.77
N VAL A 227 -13.47 1.09 -8.92
CA VAL A 227 -12.20 1.79 -9.08
C VAL A 227 -12.48 3.07 -9.85
N SER A 228 -12.13 4.21 -9.27
CA SER A 228 -12.15 5.50 -9.97
C SER A 228 -11.03 5.58 -11.00
N VAL A 229 -11.34 6.10 -12.18
CA VAL A 229 -10.43 6.35 -13.29
C VAL A 229 -10.33 7.85 -13.49
N LEU A 230 -9.12 8.42 -13.33
CA LEU A 230 -8.93 9.87 -13.41
C LEU A 230 -7.92 10.23 -14.50
N ASP A 231 -8.13 11.38 -15.13
CA ASP A 231 -7.15 12.00 -16.01
C ASP A 231 -5.99 12.58 -15.19
N LEU A 232 -4.77 12.11 -15.42
CA LEU A 232 -3.59 12.53 -14.64
C LEU A 232 -3.35 14.05 -14.72
N LYS A 233 -3.51 14.64 -15.90
CA LYS A 233 -3.30 16.07 -16.08
C LYS A 233 -4.32 16.89 -15.29
N ALA A 234 -5.57 16.45 -15.27
CA ALA A 234 -6.63 17.07 -14.48
C ALA A 234 -6.33 16.94 -12.97
N VAL A 235 -5.89 15.77 -12.50
CA VAL A 235 -5.45 15.56 -11.10
C VAL A 235 -4.33 16.54 -10.75
N LEU A 236 -3.28 16.61 -11.56
CA LEU A 236 -2.11 17.48 -11.30
C LEU A 236 -2.45 18.98 -11.29
N SER A 237 -3.51 19.37 -11.98
CA SER A 237 -3.98 20.76 -11.99
C SER A 237 -5.05 21.08 -10.93
N GLY A 238 -5.53 20.07 -10.20
CA GLY A 238 -6.65 20.23 -9.26
C GLY A 238 -7.98 20.54 -9.95
N ALA A 239 -8.17 20.06 -11.18
CA ALA A 239 -9.41 20.28 -11.91
C ALA A 239 -10.58 19.50 -11.25
N PRO A 240 -11.78 20.10 -11.14
CA PRO A 240 -12.91 19.48 -10.45
C PRO A 240 -13.44 18.21 -11.15
N ASP A 241 -13.20 18.07 -12.45
CA ASP A 241 -13.69 16.94 -13.27
C ASP A 241 -12.58 15.93 -13.59
N ALA A 242 -11.64 15.73 -12.65
CA ALA A 242 -10.53 14.79 -12.85
C ALA A 242 -11.00 13.33 -13.00
N GLU A 243 -12.07 12.93 -12.31
CA GLU A 243 -12.64 11.59 -12.43
C GLU A 243 -13.47 11.44 -13.70
N ILE A 244 -12.93 10.66 -14.66
CA ILE A 244 -13.51 10.47 -16.00
C ILE A 244 -14.38 9.22 -16.13
N ASN A 245 -14.15 8.20 -15.28
CA ASN A 245 -14.91 6.94 -15.33
C ASN A 245 -14.81 6.19 -13.99
N ARG A 246 -15.64 5.15 -13.84
CA ARG A 246 -15.54 4.11 -12.80
C ARG A 246 -15.64 2.72 -13.40
N VAL A 247 -14.85 1.79 -12.87
CA VAL A 247 -14.88 0.38 -13.24
C VAL A 247 -15.38 -0.44 -12.06
N ALA A 248 -16.50 -1.14 -12.23
CA ALA A 248 -17.03 -2.00 -11.19
C ALA A 248 -16.11 -3.22 -10.96
N VAL A 249 -15.81 -3.51 -9.71
CA VAL A 249 -15.02 -4.67 -9.27
C VAL A 249 -15.77 -5.41 -8.15
N GLU A 250 -15.15 -6.42 -7.53
CA GLU A 250 -15.71 -7.00 -6.32
C GLU A 250 -15.56 -6.04 -5.13
N THR A 251 -16.22 -6.35 -4.01
CA THR A 251 -16.29 -5.50 -2.83
C THR A 251 -14.95 -5.15 -2.21
N GLY A 252 -14.79 -3.90 -1.79
CA GLY A 252 -13.66 -3.43 -1.01
C GLY A 252 -12.31 -3.51 -1.72
N PRO A 253 -12.13 -2.93 -2.93
CA PRO A 253 -10.83 -2.84 -3.56
C PRO A 253 -9.82 -2.22 -2.61
N PHE A 254 -8.62 -2.82 -2.52
CA PHE A 254 -7.59 -2.39 -1.56
C PHE A 254 -6.20 -2.30 -2.19
N GLY A 255 -5.44 -3.40 -2.28
CA GLY A 255 -4.14 -3.39 -2.94
C GLY A 255 -4.29 -3.33 -4.46
N MET A 256 -3.47 -2.51 -5.11
CA MET A 256 -3.48 -2.33 -6.56
C MET A 256 -2.07 -2.40 -7.12
N ALA A 257 -1.95 -2.88 -8.35
CA ALA A 257 -0.70 -2.88 -9.09
C ALA A 257 -0.95 -2.59 -10.57
N ILE A 258 0.03 -1.99 -11.24
CA ILE A 258 0.04 -1.80 -12.68
C ILE A 258 1.02 -2.77 -13.33
N SER A 259 0.65 -3.32 -14.49
CA SER A 259 1.57 -4.15 -15.28
C SER A 259 2.79 -3.34 -15.75
N PRO A 260 3.96 -3.96 -15.96
CA PRO A 260 5.18 -3.23 -16.35
C PRO A 260 5.06 -2.45 -17.66
N ASP A 261 4.20 -2.89 -18.57
CA ASP A 261 3.89 -2.21 -19.82
C ASP A 261 2.81 -1.12 -19.69
N GLY A 262 2.20 -1.00 -18.50
CA GLY A 262 1.17 -0.02 -18.20
C GLY A 262 -0.21 -0.34 -18.77
N THR A 263 -0.44 -1.52 -19.37
CA THR A 263 -1.69 -1.86 -20.07
C THR A 263 -2.77 -2.43 -19.16
N LEU A 264 -2.41 -3.05 -18.05
CA LEU A 264 -3.32 -3.71 -17.12
C LEU A 264 -3.17 -3.18 -15.70
N VAL A 265 -4.28 -3.08 -14.97
CA VAL A 265 -4.32 -2.82 -13.54
C VAL A 265 -4.92 -4.04 -12.83
N ALA A 266 -4.23 -4.55 -11.83
CA ALA A 266 -4.73 -5.59 -10.93
C ALA A 266 -5.25 -4.96 -9.63
N VAL A 267 -6.37 -5.48 -9.13
CA VAL A 267 -7.06 -4.96 -7.94
C VAL A 267 -7.43 -6.11 -7.00
N ALA A 268 -6.92 -6.08 -5.78
CA ALA A 268 -7.31 -7.03 -4.73
C ALA A 268 -8.59 -6.55 -4.05
N SER A 269 -9.62 -7.37 -4.08
CA SER A 269 -10.91 -7.09 -3.44
C SER A 269 -10.93 -7.70 -2.03
N ARG A 270 -10.68 -6.87 -1.03
CA ARG A 270 -10.45 -7.31 0.36
C ARG A 270 -11.72 -7.36 1.20
N GLU A 271 -12.27 -6.22 1.50
CA GLU A 271 -13.48 -6.04 2.29
C GLU A 271 -13.94 -4.59 2.16
N SER A 272 -15.24 -4.38 2.20
CA SER A 272 -15.80 -3.04 2.35
C SER A 272 -16.21 -2.82 3.81
N MET A 273 -15.60 -1.84 4.44
CA MET A 273 -15.94 -1.42 5.80
C MET A 273 -17.39 -0.90 5.87
N SER A 274 -17.78 -0.11 4.87
CA SER A 274 -19.10 0.51 4.80
C SER A 274 -20.23 -0.47 4.46
N ARG A 275 -19.92 -1.62 3.83
CA ARG A 275 -20.93 -2.61 3.39
C ARG A 275 -20.90 -3.92 4.15
N ALA A 276 -20.04 -4.08 5.14
CA ALA A 276 -19.83 -5.31 5.90
C ALA A 276 -19.70 -6.57 5.01
N SER A 277 -19.13 -6.41 3.81
CA SER A 277 -18.92 -7.46 2.82
C SER A 277 -17.45 -7.73 2.60
N GLU A 278 -17.11 -8.96 2.25
CA GLU A 278 -15.74 -9.43 2.07
C GLU A 278 -15.54 -9.98 0.68
N GLY A 279 -14.36 -9.69 0.10
CA GLY A 279 -13.98 -10.14 -1.23
C GLY A 279 -13.08 -11.38 -1.21
N GLY A 280 -12.98 -12.00 -2.36
CA GLY A 280 -12.19 -13.22 -2.59
C GLY A 280 -11.54 -13.28 -3.96
N THR A 281 -11.59 -12.18 -4.72
CA THR A 281 -11.07 -12.15 -6.09
C THR A 281 -10.01 -11.08 -6.31
N VAL A 282 -9.28 -11.24 -7.40
CA VAL A 282 -8.48 -10.20 -8.03
C VAL A 282 -9.13 -9.85 -9.35
N SER A 283 -9.42 -8.56 -9.56
CA SER A 283 -9.88 -8.01 -10.84
C SER A 283 -8.70 -7.56 -11.68
N ILE A 284 -8.75 -7.79 -13.00
CA ILE A 284 -7.78 -7.27 -13.98
C ILE A 284 -8.54 -6.30 -14.90
N ILE A 285 -8.07 -5.07 -14.96
CA ILE A 285 -8.67 -3.96 -15.71
C ILE A 285 -7.77 -3.58 -16.88
N ASP A 286 -8.33 -3.48 -18.07
CA ASP A 286 -7.67 -2.94 -19.26
C ASP A 286 -7.67 -1.41 -19.19
N VAL A 287 -6.48 -0.81 -19.18
CA VAL A 287 -6.28 0.63 -19.03
C VAL A 287 -6.93 1.43 -20.15
N ALA A 288 -6.78 0.99 -21.41
CA ALA A 288 -7.32 1.72 -22.56
C ALA A 288 -8.86 1.69 -22.58
N ARG A 289 -9.46 0.55 -22.24
CA ARG A 289 -10.93 0.43 -22.11
C ARG A 289 -11.45 1.29 -20.97
N ALA A 290 -10.79 1.27 -19.82
CA ALA A 290 -11.17 2.07 -18.67
C ALA A 290 -11.09 3.57 -18.95
N ALA A 291 -10.00 4.05 -19.57
CA ALA A 291 -9.82 5.43 -19.98
C ALA A 291 -10.87 5.87 -21.04
N ALA A 292 -11.31 4.95 -21.89
CA ALA A 292 -12.36 5.21 -22.89
C ALA A 292 -13.79 5.12 -22.31
N GLY A 293 -13.96 4.92 -21.01
CA GLY A 293 -15.27 4.84 -20.36
C GLY A 293 -16.08 3.59 -20.70
N ARG A 294 -15.39 2.49 -21.08
CA ARG A 294 -16.07 1.26 -21.49
C ARG A 294 -16.53 0.44 -20.27
N SER A 295 -17.72 -0.11 -20.33
CA SER A 295 -18.28 -0.98 -19.28
C SER A 295 -17.62 -2.37 -19.20
N ASP A 296 -16.89 -2.80 -20.24
CA ASP A 296 -16.14 -4.05 -20.33
C ASP A 296 -14.64 -3.85 -20.03
N ALA A 297 -14.29 -2.83 -19.24
CA ALA A 297 -12.91 -2.56 -18.87
C ALA A 297 -12.34 -3.59 -17.89
N GLU A 298 -13.14 -4.19 -17.02
CA GLU A 298 -12.73 -5.37 -16.27
C GLU A 298 -12.66 -6.57 -17.21
N VAL A 299 -11.44 -7.01 -17.55
CA VAL A 299 -11.22 -8.09 -18.51
C VAL A 299 -11.09 -9.47 -17.87
N ALA A 300 -10.85 -9.54 -16.57
CA ALA A 300 -10.86 -10.77 -15.80
C ALA A 300 -11.19 -10.51 -14.32
N ARG A 301 -11.84 -11.49 -13.69
CA ARG A 301 -12.05 -11.57 -12.24
C ARG A 301 -11.73 -12.97 -11.77
N VAL A 302 -10.64 -13.14 -11.02
CA VAL A 302 -10.07 -14.43 -10.68
C VAL A 302 -10.21 -14.69 -9.18
N PRO A 303 -10.88 -15.77 -8.73
CA PRO A 303 -10.84 -16.20 -7.34
C PRO A 303 -9.42 -16.59 -6.92
N VAL A 304 -8.98 -16.15 -5.73
CA VAL A 304 -7.63 -16.38 -5.23
C VAL A 304 -7.63 -16.89 -3.78
N GLY A 305 -6.54 -17.57 -3.39
CA GLY A 305 -6.28 -17.99 -2.01
C GLY A 305 -7.20 -19.09 -1.48
N GLY A 306 -8.11 -19.58 -2.30
CA GLY A 306 -9.15 -20.52 -1.85
C GLY A 306 -10.19 -19.88 -0.95
N THR A 307 -10.99 -20.70 -0.31
CA THR A 307 -12.00 -20.29 0.67
C THR A 307 -11.77 -21.03 1.98
N THR A 308 -12.16 -20.45 3.10
CA THR A 308 -12.44 -21.20 4.31
C THR A 308 -13.86 -21.75 4.22
N ASP A 309 -14.24 -22.67 5.09
CA ASP A 309 -15.60 -23.25 5.11
C ASP A 309 -16.72 -22.19 5.23
N THR A 310 -16.38 -20.99 5.67
CA THR A 310 -17.36 -19.95 6.03
C THR A 310 -17.13 -18.59 5.39
N ALA A 311 -15.97 -18.34 4.72
CA ALA A 311 -15.65 -16.97 4.28
C ALA A 311 -14.63 -16.93 3.12
N PRO A 312 -14.65 -15.86 2.29
CA PRO A 312 -13.70 -15.64 1.21
C PRO A 312 -12.28 -15.35 1.71
N SER A 313 -11.32 -15.35 0.79
CA SER A 313 -9.87 -15.27 1.10
C SER A 313 -9.39 -13.92 1.59
N ARG A 314 -10.12 -12.83 1.35
CA ARG A 314 -9.73 -11.44 1.64
C ARG A 314 -8.36 -11.09 1.05
N PRO A 315 -8.23 -11.01 -0.28
CA PRO A 315 -6.98 -10.58 -0.90
C PRO A 315 -6.60 -9.19 -0.41
N PHE A 316 -5.31 -8.98 -0.12
CA PHE A 316 -4.82 -7.73 0.47
C PHE A 316 -3.94 -6.96 -0.51
N GLY A 317 -2.86 -7.57 -0.97
CA GLY A 317 -1.89 -6.99 -1.90
C GLY A 317 -1.81 -7.78 -3.19
N VAL A 318 -1.43 -7.08 -4.27
CA VAL A 318 -1.14 -7.67 -5.58
C VAL A 318 0.13 -7.05 -6.15
N ALA A 319 0.86 -7.81 -6.95
CA ALA A 319 2.00 -7.30 -7.71
C ALA A 319 2.21 -8.14 -8.99
N PHE A 320 2.55 -7.50 -10.09
CA PHE A 320 2.97 -8.19 -11.31
C PHE A 320 4.42 -8.63 -11.23
N SER A 321 4.76 -9.74 -11.90
CA SER A 321 6.15 -10.08 -12.22
C SER A 321 6.75 -9.02 -13.14
N GLN A 322 8.08 -8.94 -13.18
CA GLN A 322 8.79 -7.91 -13.95
C GLN A 322 8.53 -8.00 -15.47
N ASP A 323 8.18 -9.18 -15.98
CA ASP A 323 7.79 -9.40 -17.38
C ASP A 323 6.28 -9.30 -17.62
N GLY A 324 5.49 -9.03 -16.59
CA GLY A 324 4.03 -8.87 -16.65
C GLY A 324 3.24 -10.16 -16.81
N LYS A 325 3.90 -11.33 -16.89
CA LYS A 325 3.22 -12.61 -17.19
C LYS A 325 2.58 -13.26 -15.99
N LEU A 326 3.09 -12.99 -14.80
CA LEU A 326 2.56 -13.52 -13.56
C LEU A 326 2.02 -12.38 -12.68
N LEU A 327 0.98 -12.70 -11.92
CA LEU A 327 0.39 -11.83 -10.93
C LEU A 327 0.37 -12.56 -9.59
N ILE A 328 0.94 -11.94 -8.56
CA ILE A 328 1.01 -12.47 -7.21
C ILE A 328 -0.05 -11.79 -6.38
N ALA A 329 -0.84 -12.55 -5.62
CA ALA A 329 -1.87 -12.05 -4.72
C ALA A 329 -1.70 -12.63 -3.32
N SER A 330 -1.67 -11.79 -2.31
CA SER A 330 -1.66 -12.18 -0.90
C SER A 330 -3.09 -12.29 -0.37
N CYS A 331 -3.42 -13.35 0.33
CA CYS A 331 -4.75 -13.68 0.82
C CYS A 331 -4.75 -13.74 2.34
N PHE A 332 -5.17 -12.65 2.97
CA PHE A 332 -5.05 -12.40 4.41
C PHE A 332 -5.77 -13.46 5.27
N ARG A 333 -7.01 -13.83 4.90
CA ARG A 333 -7.82 -14.72 5.73
C ARG A 333 -7.41 -16.18 5.59
N THR A 334 -7.13 -16.62 4.38
CA THR A 334 -6.76 -18.00 4.09
C THR A 334 -5.28 -18.29 4.32
N ASN A 335 -4.49 -17.29 4.72
CA ASN A 335 -3.05 -17.40 4.94
C ASN A 335 -2.29 -17.90 3.69
N ALA A 336 -2.77 -17.55 2.50
CA ALA A 336 -2.26 -18.04 1.24
C ALA A 336 -1.64 -16.92 0.40
N ILE A 337 -0.76 -17.31 -0.50
CA ILE A 337 -0.25 -16.47 -1.59
C ILE A 337 -0.55 -17.22 -2.88
N SER A 338 -1.31 -16.59 -3.78
CA SER A 338 -1.63 -17.14 -5.10
C SER A 338 -0.71 -16.52 -6.16
N ILE A 339 -0.21 -17.35 -7.08
CA ILE A 339 0.53 -16.92 -8.27
C ILE A 339 -0.29 -17.29 -9.48
N LEU A 340 -0.68 -16.29 -10.25
CA LEU A 340 -1.59 -16.39 -11.39
C LEU A 340 -0.84 -16.17 -12.70
N ASP A 341 -1.25 -16.87 -13.75
CA ASP A 341 -0.92 -16.60 -15.14
C ASP A 341 -1.84 -15.51 -15.66
N VAL A 342 -1.28 -14.38 -16.07
CA VAL A 342 -2.05 -13.20 -16.53
C VAL A 342 -2.77 -13.49 -17.85
N ASP A 343 -2.09 -14.12 -18.80
CA ASP A 343 -2.70 -14.44 -20.11
C ASP A 343 -3.85 -15.42 -19.96
N ALA A 344 -3.67 -16.46 -19.13
CA ALA A 344 -4.74 -17.42 -18.82
C ALA A 344 -5.93 -16.73 -18.15
N ALA A 345 -5.68 -15.82 -17.20
CA ALA A 345 -6.73 -15.06 -16.53
C ALA A 345 -7.56 -14.23 -17.51
N VAL A 346 -6.89 -13.46 -18.38
CA VAL A 346 -7.55 -12.63 -19.40
C VAL A 346 -8.29 -13.48 -20.44
N ALA A 347 -7.78 -14.68 -20.74
CA ALA A 347 -8.46 -15.64 -21.63
C ALA A 347 -9.64 -16.37 -20.98
N GLY A 348 -9.92 -16.14 -19.69
CA GLY A 348 -10.98 -16.83 -18.95
C GLY A 348 -10.66 -18.31 -18.66
N LEU A 349 -9.38 -18.68 -18.66
CA LEU A 349 -8.89 -20.03 -18.37
C LEU A 349 -8.46 -20.14 -16.88
N PRO A 350 -8.28 -21.37 -16.36
CA PRO A 350 -7.70 -21.57 -15.04
C PRO A 350 -6.33 -20.89 -14.92
N ALA A 351 -6.21 -19.89 -14.07
CA ALA A 351 -5.06 -18.99 -14.02
C ALA A 351 -4.11 -19.28 -12.85
N GLU A 352 -4.58 -19.87 -11.75
CA GLU A 352 -3.74 -20.09 -10.57
C GLU A 352 -2.72 -21.21 -10.83
N ARG A 353 -1.43 -20.84 -10.93
CA ARG A 353 -0.30 -21.78 -11.11
C ARG A 353 0.17 -22.37 -9.79
N HIS A 354 0.26 -21.52 -8.76
CA HIS A 354 0.73 -21.91 -7.44
C HIS A 354 -0.12 -21.30 -6.36
N ARG A 355 -0.33 -22.05 -5.28
CA ARG A 355 -0.87 -21.55 -4.02
C ARG A 355 0.08 -21.96 -2.90
N ILE A 356 0.63 -20.98 -2.20
CA ILE A 356 1.65 -21.11 -1.18
C ILE A 356 1.03 -20.75 0.17
N TYR A 357 1.28 -21.54 1.19
CA TYR A 357 0.93 -21.25 2.58
C TYR A 357 2.22 -21.02 3.36
N PRO A 358 2.68 -19.78 3.50
CA PRO A 358 3.93 -19.50 4.17
C PRO A 358 3.80 -19.75 5.67
N ASP A 359 4.83 -20.39 6.24
CA ASP A 359 4.92 -20.60 7.67
C ASP A 359 5.17 -19.29 8.42
N ALA A 360 4.57 -19.14 9.60
CA ALA A 360 4.87 -18.06 10.51
C ALA A 360 5.78 -18.57 11.64
N PRO A 361 7.08 -18.25 11.65
CA PRO A 361 7.97 -18.59 12.76
C PRO A 361 7.38 -18.11 14.09
N GLY A 362 7.35 -19.01 15.07
CA GLY A 362 6.67 -18.75 16.35
C GLY A 362 5.21 -19.16 16.41
N GLY A 363 4.65 -19.65 15.30
CA GLY A 363 3.27 -20.14 15.19
C GLY A 363 2.24 -19.03 14.93
N GLY A 364 1.00 -19.44 14.74
CA GLY A 364 -0.10 -18.52 14.43
C GLY A 364 -0.33 -18.31 12.94
N PRO A 365 -1.32 -17.48 12.56
CA PRO A 365 -1.65 -17.24 11.17
C PRO A 365 -0.62 -16.35 10.49
N SER A 366 -0.21 -16.70 9.26
CA SER A 366 0.75 -15.92 8.46
C SER A 366 0.19 -14.59 7.96
N ARG A 367 -1.11 -14.51 7.67
CA ARG A 367 -1.82 -13.28 7.26
C ARG A 367 -1.05 -12.43 6.25
N PRO A 368 -0.74 -12.93 5.05
CA PRO A 368 0.00 -12.19 4.04
C PRO A 368 -0.72 -10.88 3.66
N ARG A 369 0.05 -9.80 3.49
CA ARG A 369 -0.45 -8.44 3.20
C ARG A 369 0.22 -7.86 1.96
N GLY A 370 1.03 -6.81 2.11
CA GLY A 370 1.70 -6.12 1.02
C GLY A 370 2.69 -7.01 0.27
N ILE A 371 2.85 -6.73 -1.03
CA ILE A 371 3.75 -7.43 -1.93
C ILE A 371 4.55 -6.42 -2.73
N ALA A 372 5.85 -6.69 -2.91
CA ALA A 372 6.68 -6.05 -3.91
C ALA A 372 7.45 -7.12 -4.68
N VAL A 373 7.83 -6.83 -5.93
CA VAL A 373 8.55 -7.77 -6.80
C VAL A 373 9.85 -7.15 -7.30
N SER A 374 10.92 -7.92 -7.27
CA SER A 374 12.18 -7.58 -7.92
C SER A 374 12.83 -8.84 -8.49
N GLY A 375 13.16 -8.77 -9.79
CA GLY A 375 13.68 -9.92 -10.50
C GLY A 375 12.75 -11.12 -10.43
N ARG A 376 13.29 -12.27 -10.01
CA ARG A 376 12.53 -13.53 -9.86
C ARG A 376 11.82 -13.67 -8.52
N TYR A 377 11.95 -12.71 -7.63
CA TYR A 377 11.43 -12.81 -6.27
C TYR A 377 10.27 -11.88 -6.01
N ALA A 378 9.24 -12.40 -5.33
CA ALA A 378 8.24 -11.61 -4.65
C ALA A 378 8.58 -11.56 -3.15
N TYR A 379 8.44 -10.37 -2.59
CA TYR A 379 8.62 -10.09 -1.17
C TYR A 379 7.25 -9.83 -0.58
N VAL A 380 6.82 -10.68 0.34
CA VAL A 380 5.48 -10.63 0.92
C VAL A 380 5.58 -10.43 2.42
N ILE A 381 4.95 -9.40 2.95
CA ILE A 381 4.88 -9.18 4.39
C ILE A 381 3.58 -9.73 4.98
N GLY A 382 3.63 -10.10 6.24
CA GLY A 382 2.48 -10.57 7.00
C GLY A 382 2.83 -10.77 8.46
N GLY A 383 2.13 -11.67 9.12
CA GLY A 383 2.34 -12.00 10.53
C GLY A 383 1.10 -11.75 11.39
N ALA A 384 1.13 -12.23 12.62
CA ALA A 384 0.06 -12.07 13.59
C ALA A 384 -0.09 -10.59 13.99
N LYS A 385 -1.29 -10.23 14.46
CA LYS A 385 -1.55 -8.93 15.08
C LYS A 385 -0.97 -8.93 16.50
N GLY A 386 -0.19 -7.90 16.83
CA GLY A 386 0.21 -7.60 18.20
C GLY A 386 1.69 -7.82 18.51
N GLY A 387 2.31 -6.78 19.06
CA GLY A 387 3.68 -6.76 19.59
C GLY A 387 4.75 -6.30 18.59
N ALA A 388 5.74 -5.59 19.09
CA ALA A 388 6.89 -5.16 18.31
C ALA A 388 7.58 -6.37 17.66
N GLY A 389 7.93 -6.24 16.37
CA GLY A 389 8.59 -7.31 15.62
C GLY A 389 7.70 -8.49 15.23
N SER A 390 6.37 -8.38 15.32
CA SER A 390 5.45 -9.46 14.94
C SER A 390 5.32 -9.69 13.44
N SER A 391 5.73 -8.73 12.61
CA SER A 391 5.69 -8.86 11.16
C SER A 391 6.85 -9.68 10.62
N ILE A 392 6.55 -10.42 9.57
CA ILE A 392 7.44 -11.35 8.88
C ILE A 392 7.49 -10.94 7.40
N LEU A 393 8.66 -11.06 6.78
CA LEU A 393 8.85 -10.94 5.34
C LEU A 393 9.24 -12.31 4.78
N TRP A 394 8.47 -12.80 3.82
CA TRP A 394 8.82 -14.00 3.04
C TRP A 394 9.38 -13.59 1.68
N VAL A 395 10.46 -14.24 1.29
CA VAL A 395 11.02 -14.19 -0.06
C VAL A 395 10.50 -15.39 -0.84
N ILE A 396 9.75 -15.13 -1.90
CA ILE A 396 9.09 -16.14 -2.73
C ILE A 396 9.78 -16.20 -4.09
N ASP A 397 10.25 -17.38 -4.49
CA ASP A 397 10.62 -17.63 -5.88
C ASP A 397 9.34 -17.78 -6.70
N ILE A 398 9.06 -16.82 -7.57
CA ILE A 398 7.79 -16.70 -8.29
C ILE A 398 7.58 -17.87 -9.24
N GLU A 399 8.62 -18.28 -9.97
CA GLU A 399 8.54 -19.38 -10.95
C GLU A 399 8.45 -20.75 -10.27
N ALA A 400 9.21 -20.94 -9.19
CA ALA A 400 9.19 -22.19 -8.45
C ALA A 400 7.97 -22.34 -7.51
N GLY A 401 7.24 -21.26 -7.25
CA GLY A 401 6.09 -21.25 -6.36
C GLY A 401 6.42 -21.66 -4.93
N LYS A 402 7.56 -21.19 -4.37
CA LYS A 402 8.01 -21.59 -3.03
C LYS A 402 8.66 -20.43 -2.26
N VAL A 403 8.56 -20.52 -0.92
CA VAL A 403 9.34 -19.68 -0.01
C VAL A 403 10.80 -20.11 -0.07
N CYS A 404 11.72 -19.17 -0.21
CA CYS A 404 13.16 -19.39 -0.23
C CYS A 404 13.93 -18.56 0.80
N GLY A 405 13.25 -17.78 1.62
CA GLY A 405 13.82 -17.06 2.75
C GLY A 405 12.73 -16.41 3.59
N THR A 406 13.00 -16.27 4.88
CA THR A 406 12.09 -15.68 5.87
C THR A 406 12.86 -14.73 6.76
N VAL A 407 12.37 -13.48 6.89
CA VAL A 407 12.95 -12.47 7.77
C VAL A 407 11.93 -12.12 8.84
N CYS A 408 12.29 -12.35 10.10
CA CYS A 408 11.46 -12.02 11.25
C CYS A 408 11.69 -10.56 11.70
N GLY A 409 10.71 -10.01 12.40
CA GLY A 409 10.89 -8.74 13.08
C GLY A 409 10.93 -7.54 12.14
N VAL A 410 10.30 -7.57 10.98
CA VAL A 410 10.30 -6.45 10.02
C VAL A 410 9.33 -5.32 10.39
N GLY A 411 8.71 -5.36 11.55
CA GLY A 411 7.81 -4.33 12.07
C GLY A 411 6.66 -4.91 12.87
N ASN A 412 5.73 -4.05 13.26
CA ASN A 412 4.52 -4.41 13.96
C ASN A 412 3.31 -4.08 13.07
N GLU A 413 2.56 -5.11 12.68
CA GLU A 413 1.42 -5.02 11.78
C GLU A 413 1.73 -4.27 10.46
N SER A 414 2.85 -4.59 9.83
CA SER A 414 3.29 -4.00 8.56
C SER A 414 2.26 -4.22 7.45
N TYR A 415 1.97 -3.18 6.67
CA TYR A 415 0.95 -3.23 5.60
C TYR A 415 1.55 -3.31 4.21
N PHE A 416 2.47 -2.41 3.87
CA PHE A 416 3.09 -2.36 2.56
C PHE A 416 4.60 -2.20 2.65
N LEU A 417 5.26 -2.45 1.53
CA LEU A 417 6.69 -2.40 1.37
C LEU A 417 7.04 -1.91 -0.03
N ALA A 418 8.26 -1.42 -0.19
CA ALA A 418 8.81 -1.08 -1.48
C ALA A 418 10.22 -1.64 -1.65
N VAL A 419 10.55 -2.06 -2.86
CA VAL A 419 11.93 -2.41 -3.23
C VAL A 419 12.66 -1.12 -3.61
N VAL A 420 13.84 -0.92 -3.05
CA VAL A 420 14.76 0.13 -3.49
C VAL A 420 15.40 -0.32 -4.81
N PRO A 421 15.22 0.42 -5.91
CA PRO A 421 15.90 0.12 -7.14
C PRO A 421 17.42 0.14 -6.93
N PRO A 422 18.20 -0.73 -7.60
CA PRO A 422 19.64 -0.62 -7.57
C PRO A 422 20.05 0.75 -8.10
N ALA A 423 20.99 1.40 -7.44
CA ALA A 423 21.52 2.69 -7.89
C ALA A 423 21.97 2.56 -9.36
N ILE A 424 21.47 3.43 -10.22
CA ILE A 424 21.94 3.54 -11.60
C ILE A 424 23.37 4.12 -11.50
N THR A 425 24.37 3.24 -11.67
CA THR A 425 25.79 3.61 -11.70
C THR A 425 26.16 4.34 -12.99
#